data_dc0394a8981ca6b528029d488ca7964a
#
_entry.id   dc0394a8981ca6b528029d488ca7964a
#
_cell.length_a   1.000
_cell.length_b   1.000
_cell.length_c   1.000
_cell.angle_alpha   90.00
_cell.angle_beta   90.00
_cell.angle_gamma   90.00
#
_symmetry.space_group_name_H-M   'P 1'
#
loop_
_entity.id
_entity.type
_entity.pdbx_description
1 polymer ?
#
loop_
_entity_poly.entity_id
_entity_poly.type
_entity_poly.pdbx_seq_one_letter_code
_entity_poly.pdbx_strand_id
1 'polypeptide(L)'
;MDVEEAIFTRRTCRKFRRDDVPEWKVRKLIDAARHAPSSCNLQLWDFVIVQDPEVKAQVNEETRYINLAPVAIFVTYGNSYTLENHAWVQSAAAAIQNMMLMGQDLGLGSCWVDTLGNVDRLRTILGLPKERQILALVLFGYPELIPKAPR
;
A
#
# COMPACT_ATOMS: atom_id res chain seq x y z
N MET A 1 -0.82 -20.86 1.77
CA MET A 1 -2.19 -20.50 2.25
C MET A 1 -3.12 -20.55 1.04
N ASP A 2 -4.33 -21.06 1.19
CA ASP A 2 -5.31 -20.97 0.11
C ASP A 2 -6.02 -19.61 0.08
N VAL A 3 -6.77 -19.33 -1.00
CA VAL A 3 -7.41 -18.03 -1.20
C VAL A 3 -8.49 -17.76 -0.15
N GLU A 4 -9.25 -18.78 0.22
CA GLU A 4 -10.32 -18.68 1.21
C GLU A 4 -9.73 -18.29 2.57
N GLU A 5 -8.70 -19.00 3.00
CA GLU A 5 -7.99 -18.73 4.25
C GLU A 5 -7.42 -17.31 4.27
N ALA A 6 -6.77 -16.86 3.18
CA ALA A 6 -6.21 -15.52 3.08
C ALA A 6 -7.29 -14.44 3.24
N ILE A 7 -8.43 -14.60 2.56
CA ILE A 7 -9.53 -13.65 2.61
C ILE A 7 -10.14 -13.58 4.01
N PHE A 8 -10.41 -14.73 4.64
CA PHE A 8 -11.11 -14.77 5.93
C PHE A 8 -10.22 -14.47 7.13
N THR A 9 -8.91 -14.68 7.02
CA THR A 9 -7.98 -14.47 8.14
C THR A 9 -7.25 -13.13 8.11
N ARG A 10 -7.17 -12.47 6.92
CA ARG A 10 -6.53 -11.16 6.84
C ARG A 10 -7.18 -10.15 7.81
N ARG A 11 -6.33 -9.46 8.57
CA ARG A 11 -6.74 -8.38 9.49
C ARG A 11 -5.87 -7.16 9.27
N THR A 12 -6.42 -5.98 9.55
CA THR A 12 -5.62 -4.75 9.65
C THR A 12 -4.70 -4.85 10.87
N CYS A 13 -3.41 -4.78 10.61
CA CYS A 13 -2.37 -4.76 11.63
C CYS A 13 -1.83 -3.34 11.81
N ARG A 14 -1.74 -2.86 13.05
CA ARG A 14 -1.19 -1.54 13.39
C ARG A 14 -0.02 -1.62 14.38
N LYS A 15 0.37 -2.83 14.77
CA LYS A 15 1.54 -3.10 15.61
C LYS A 15 2.42 -4.11 14.92
N PHE A 16 3.60 -3.67 14.55
CA PHE A 16 4.55 -4.45 13.80
C PHE A 16 5.85 -4.59 14.57
N ARG A 17 6.49 -5.73 14.44
CA ARG A 17 7.86 -5.93 14.88
C ARG A 17 8.78 -5.08 14.03
N ARG A 18 9.98 -4.81 14.53
CA ARG A 18 11.00 -4.01 13.82
C ARG A 18 11.88 -4.83 12.89
N ASP A 19 11.56 -6.13 12.75
CA ASP A 19 12.31 -7.02 11.85
C ASP A 19 12.19 -6.56 10.40
N ASP A 20 13.29 -6.57 9.69
CA ASP A 20 13.32 -6.25 8.28
C ASP A 20 12.52 -7.26 7.45
N VAL A 21 11.79 -6.76 6.48
CA VAL A 21 11.10 -7.59 5.50
C VAL A 21 12.04 -7.83 4.32
N PRO A 22 12.38 -9.08 4.00
CA PRO A 22 13.27 -9.37 2.88
C PRO A 22 12.75 -8.80 1.56
N GLU A 23 13.64 -8.27 0.73
CA GLU A 23 13.29 -7.63 -0.54
C GLU A 23 12.45 -8.53 -1.45
N TRP A 24 12.71 -9.83 -1.47
CA TRP A 24 11.92 -10.75 -2.29
C TRP A 24 10.43 -10.80 -1.90
N LYS A 25 10.11 -10.61 -0.60
CA LYS A 25 8.71 -10.49 -0.15
C LYS A 25 8.10 -9.19 -0.66
N VAL A 26 8.82 -8.08 -0.58
CA VAL A 26 8.34 -6.79 -1.09
C VAL A 26 8.08 -6.89 -2.60
N ARG A 27 8.97 -7.53 -3.37
CA ARG A 27 8.75 -7.79 -4.80
C ARG A 27 7.50 -8.62 -5.05
N LYS A 28 7.26 -9.66 -4.26
CA LYS A 28 6.02 -10.47 -4.35
C LYS A 28 4.75 -9.66 -4.09
N LEU A 29 4.79 -8.71 -3.14
CA LEU A 29 3.67 -7.80 -2.90
C LEU A 29 3.36 -6.96 -4.14
N ILE A 30 4.39 -6.37 -4.76
CA ILE A 30 4.25 -5.55 -5.98
C ILE A 30 3.76 -6.41 -7.16
N ASP A 31 4.30 -7.60 -7.32
CA ASP A 31 3.87 -8.51 -8.39
C ASP A 31 2.39 -8.87 -8.24
N ALA A 32 1.92 -9.20 -7.03
CA ALA A 32 0.51 -9.47 -6.78
C ALA A 32 -0.37 -8.25 -7.10
N ALA A 33 0.07 -7.05 -6.73
CA ALA A 33 -0.64 -5.81 -7.04
C ALA A 33 -0.80 -5.60 -8.54
N ARG A 34 0.25 -5.82 -9.33
CA ARG A 34 0.26 -5.67 -10.78
C ARG A 34 -0.64 -6.66 -11.52
N HIS A 35 -1.04 -7.76 -10.89
CA HIS A 35 -1.98 -8.73 -11.44
C HIS A 35 -3.45 -8.42 -11.16
N ALA A 36 -3.73 -7.28 -10.53
CA ALA A 36 -5.10 -6.82 -10.32
C ALA A 36 -5.77 -6.41 -11.64
N PRO A 37 -7.10 -6.52 -11.75
CA PRO A 37 -7.82 -5.92 -12.86
C PRO A 37 -7.71 -4.40 -12.81
N SER A 38 -7.70 -3.77 -13.98
CA SER A 38 -7.77 -2.31 -14.09
C SER A 38 -8.74 -1.89 -15.19
N SER A 39 -9.30 -0.69 -15.08
CA SER A 39 -10.19 -0.15 -16.10
C SER A 39 -9.51 -0.16 -17.46
N CYS A 40 -10.16 -0.76 -18.46
CA CYS A 40 -9.63 -0.95 -19.81
C CYS A 40 -8.23 -1.57 -19.85
N ASN A 41 -7.83 -2.28 -18.82
CA ASN A 41 -6.49 -2.86 -18.65
C ASN A 41 -5.35 -1.83 -18.79
N LEU A 42 -5.59 -0.57 -18.38
CA LEU A 42 -4.64 0.52 -18.53
C LEU A 42 -3.42 0.39 -17.61
N GLN A 43 -3.56 -0.25 -16.45
CA GLN A 43 -2.45 -0.56 -15.53
C GLN A 43 -1.56 0.65 -15.19
N LEU A 44 -2.17 1.82 -15.00
CA LEU A 44 -1.49 3.10 -14.78
C LEU A 44 -1.05 3.33 -13.31
N TRP A 45 -1.02 2.29 -12.50
CA TRP A 45 -0.48 2.34 -11.15
C TRP A 45 1.04 2.41 -11.11
N ASP A 46 1.57 3.12 -10.12
CA ASP A 46 2.93 2.96 -9.64
C ASP A 46 2.92 2.71 -8.14
N PHE A 47 3.97 2.03 -7.67
CA PHE A 47 4.16 1.69 -6.28
C PHE A 47 5.47 2.33 -5.80
N VAL A 48 5.36 3.32 -4.91
CA VAL A 48 6.52 4.04 -4.38
C VAL A 48 6.88 3.45 -3.03
N ILE A 49 7.99 2.71 -2.98
CA ILE A 49 8.50 2.12 -1.74
C ILE A 49 9.38 3.16 -1.06
N VAL A 50 9.00 3.61 0.13
CA VAL A 50 9.75 4.61 0.88
C VAL A 50 10.68 3.91 1.85
N GLN A 51 11.98 3.96 1.57
CA GLN A 51 13.04 3.34 2.38
C GLN A 51 14.00 4.37 2.99
N ASP A 52 14.24 5.47 2.28
CA ASP A 52 15.15 6.53 2.72
C ASP A 52 14.68 7.18 4.03
N PRO A 53 15.51 7.25 5.08
CA PRO A 53 15.13 7.81 6.38
C PRO A 53 14.76 9.29 6.32
N GLU A 54 15.39 10.09 5.46
CA GLU A 54 15.10 11.52 5.32
C GLU A 54 13.74 11.72 4.66
N VAL A 55 13.44 10.94 3.62
CA VAL A 55 12.12 10.94 2.97
C VAL A 55 11.05 10.47 3.96
N LYS A 56 11.32 9.42 4.75
CA LYS A 56 10.39 8.97 5.81
C LYS A 56 10.12 10.06 6.84
N ALA A 57 11.13 10.81 7.24
CA ALA A 57 10.97 11.91 8.18
C ALA A 57 10.06 13.00 7.63
N GLN A 58 10.25 13.40 6.36
CA GLN A 58 9.41 14.39 5.70
C GLN A 58 7.96 13.89 5.53
N VAL A 59 7.77 12.64 5.10
CA VAL A 59 6.45 12.02 4.98
C VAL A 59 5.74 11.96 6.34
N ASN A 60 6.48 11.72 7.42
CA ASN A 60 5.91 11.65 8.78
C ASN A 60 5.29 12.96 9.25
N GLU A 61 5.68 14.10 8.69
CA GLU A 61 5.03 15.39 8.96
C GLU A 61 3.59 15.42 8.43
N GLU A 62 3.32 14.68 7.35
CA GLU A 62 2.01 14.58 6.70
C GLU A 62 1.19 13.39 7.21
N THR A 63 1.83 12.24 7.39
CA THR A 63 1.19 11.04 7.90
C THR A 63 2.09 10.28 8.86
N ARG A 64 1.70 10.25 10.14
CA ARG A 64 2.46 9.55 11.20
C ARG A 64 2.50 8.04 11.03
N TYR A 65 1.65 7.51 10.19
CA TYR A 65 1.53 6.06 9.98
C TYR A 65 2.77 5.45 9.34
N ILE A 66 3.57 6.24 8.59
CA ILE A 66 4.73 5.71 7.85
C ILE A 66 5.74 4.99 8.74
N ASN A 67 5.84 5.36 10.00
CA ASN A 67 6.79 4.78 10.95
C ASN A 67 6.25 3.56 11.72
N LEU A 68 5.01 3.13 11.46
CA LEU A 68 4.43 1.98 12.15
C LEU A 68 5.03 0.65 11.68
N ALA A 69 5.48 0.56 10.43
CA ALA A 69 5.95 -0.67 9.82
C ALA A 69 7.27 -0.48 9.08
N PRO A 70 8.08 -1.55 8.93
CA PRO A 70 9.35 -1.48 8.19
C PRO A 70 9.14 -1.18 6.69
N VAL A 71 8.05 -1.65 6.09
CA VAL A 71 7.74 -1.43 4.66
C VAL A 71 6.56 -0.47 4.51
N ALA A 72 6.77 0.60 3.77
CA ALA A 72 5.77 1.61 3.45
C ALA A 72 5.71 1.81 1.92
N ILE A 73 4.53 1.59 1.34
CA ILE A 73 4.30 1.64 -0.11
C ILE A 73 3.16 2.62 -0.41
N PHE A 74 3.46 3.71 -1.09
CA PHE A 74 2.40 4.55 -1.66
C PHE A 74 1.91 3.95 -2.96
N VAL A 75 0.59 3.85 -3.08
CA VAL A 75 -0.07 3.39 -4.30
C VAL A 75 -0.59 4.61 -5.04
N THR A 76 -0.10 4.81 -6.24
CA THR A 76 -0.42 5.96 -7.08
C THR A 76 -0.99 5.50 -8.42
N TYR A 77 -1.66 6.41 -9.11
CA TYR A 77 -2.25 6.13 -10.41
C TYR A 77 -2.05 7.30 -11.37
N GLY A 78 -1.79 6.98 -12.63
CA GLY A 78 -1.58 7.97 -13.68
C GLY A 78 -2.85 8.70 -14.08
N ASN A 79 -2.67 9.85 -14.73
CA ASN A 79 -3.77 10.60 -15.28
C ASN A 79 -4.36 9.89 -16.52
N SER A 80 -5.67 9.76 -16.57
CA SER A 80 -6.40 9.20 -17.70
C SER A 80 -7.87 9.63 -17.63
N TYR A 81 -8.66 9.34 -18.67
CA TYR A 81 -10.09 9.57 -18.67
C TYR A 81 -10.83 8.88 -17.49
N THR A 82 -10.19 7.91 -16.85
CA THR A 82 -10.75 7.20 -15.70
C THR A 82 -10.79 8.05 -14.43
N LEU A 83 -10.19 9.24 -14.41
CA LEU A 83 -10.29 10.17 -13.29
C LEU A 83 -11.73 10.69 -13.13
N GLU A 84 -12.42 10.99 -14.21
CA GLU A 84 -13.76 11.56 -14.20
C GLU A 84 -14.81 10.58 -13.64
N ASN A 85 -14.63 9.28 -13.89
CA ASN A 85 -15.52 8.22 -13.43
C ASN A 85 -15.04 7.45 -12.21
N HIS A 86 -13.95 7.91 -11.59
CA HIS A 86 -13.30 7.27 -10.43
C HIS A 86 -12.81 5.83 -10.66
N ALA A 87 -12.71 5.37 -11.90
CA ALA A 87 -12.26 4.00 -12.20
C ALA A 87 -10.79 3.76 -11.79
N TRP A 88 -9.99 4.83 -11.71
CA TRP A 88 -8.64 4.78 -11.17
C TRP A 88 -8.62 4.34 -9.70
N VAL A 89 -9.59 4.80 -8.90
CA VAL A 89 -9.73 4.39 -7.49
C VAL A 89 -10.03 2.91 -7.39
N GLN A 90 -10.96 2.40 -8.22
CA GLN A 90 -11.32 0.99 -8.26
C GLN A 90 -10.12 0.12 -8.66
N SER A 91 -9.38 0.53 -9.69
CA SER A 91 -8.19 -0.17 -10.18
C SER A 91 -7.08 -0.21 -9.11
N ALA A 92 -6.77 0.92 -8.50
CA ALA A 92 -5.75 1.00 -7.45
C ALA A 92 -6.18 0.25 -6.18
N ALA A 93 -7.47 0.28 -5.82
CA ALA A 93 -7.99 -0.48 -4.69
C ALA A 93 -7.90 -1.99 -4.91
N ALA A 94 -8.18 -2.48 -6.12
CA ALA A 94 -8.00 -3.88 -6.48
C ALA A 94 -6.53 -4.32 -6.34
N ALA A 95 -5.59 -3.48 -6.79
CA ALA A 95 -4.16 -3.73 -6.64
C ALA A 95 -3.75 -3.80 -5.16
N ILE A 96 -4.23 -2.89 -4.32
CA ILE A 96 -3.97 -2.90 -2.88
C ILE A 96 -4.52 -4.19 -2.24
N GLN A 97 -5.74 -4.60 -2.59
CA GLN A 97 -6.31 -5.82 -2.03
C GLN A 97 -5.50 -7.07 -2.38
N ASN A 98 -5.05 -7.21 -3.63
CA ASN A 98 -4.16 -8.30 -4.02
C ASN A 98 -2.85 -8.28 -3.21
N MET A 99 -2.25 -7.10 -3.05
CA MET A 99 -1.04 -6.90 -2.27
C MET A 99 -1.24 -7.33 -0.80
N MET A 100 -2.36 -6.99 -0.20
CA MET A 100 -2.67 -7.33 1.19
C MET A 100 -2.92 -8.84 1.38
N LEU A 101 -3.57 -9.50 0.42
CA LEU A 101 -3.77 -10.95 0.44
C LEU A 101 -2.44 -11.69 0.28
N MET A 102 -1.58 -11.23 -0.65
CA MET A 102 -0.22 -11.75 -0.79
C MET A 102 0.59 -11.55 0.49
N GLY A 103 0.46 -10.39 1.14
CA GLY A 103 1.09 -10.12 2.44
C GLY A 103 0.68 -11.15 3.50
N GLN A 104 -0.61 -11.47 3.56
CA GLN A 104 -1.14 -12.50 4.48
C GLN A 104 -0.51 -13.87 4.20
N ASP A 105 -0.42 -14.28 2.93
CA ASP A 105 0.22 -15.55 2.54
C ASP A 105 1.72 -15.59 2.90
N LEU A 106 2.41 -14.45 2.81
CA LEU A 106 3.81 -14.32 3.17
C LEU A 106 4.07 -14.19 4.69
N GLY A 107 3.02 -14.26 5.52
CA GLY A 107 3.11 -14.11 6.98
C GLY A 107 3.33 -12.64 7.41
N LEU A 108 2.98 -11.67 6.57
CA LEU A 108 3.05 -10.25 6.88
C LEU A 108 1.68 -9.72 7.29
N GLY A 109 1.67 -8.88 8.32
CA GLY A 109 0.55 -8.01 8.60
C GLY A 109 0.52 -6.82 7.64
N SER A 110 -0.67 -6.23 7.45
CA SER A 110 -0.84 -5.06 6.61
C SER A 110 -1.77 -4.02 7.22
N CYS A 111 -1.56 -2.75 6.86
CA CYS A 111 -2.46 -1.65 7.18
C CYS A 111 -2.65 -0.77 5.95
N TRP A 112 -3.90 -0.61 5.52
CA TRP A 112 -4.28 0.36 4.49
C TRP A 112 -4.60 1.69 5.16
N VAL A 113 -3.86 2.74 4.80
CA VAL A 113 -4.02 4.11 5.31
C VAL A 113 -4.53 4.98 4.17
N ASP A 114 -5.72 5.49 4.30
CA ASP A 114 -6.41 6.37 3.34
C ASP A 114 -6.31 7.85 3.72
N THR A 115 -6.07 8.15 4.97
CA THR A 115 -5.92 9.52 5.48
C THR A 115 -4.45 9.95 5.41
N LEU A 116 -4.11 10.68 4.35
CA LEU A 116 -2.71 10.97 3.98
C LEU A 116 -2.21 12.37 4.34
N GLY A 117 -3.04 13.26 4.90
CA GLY A 117 -2.67 14.66 5.11
C GLY A 117 -2.63 15.47 3.81
N ASN A 118 -1.62 16.31 3.64
CA ASN A 118 -1.50 17.16 2.45
C ASN A 118 -0.91 16.37 1.25
N VAL A 119 -1.77 15.97 0.34
CA VAL A 119 -1.41 15.15 -0.83
C VAL A 119 -0.47 15.88 -1.81
N ASP A 120 -0.61 17.20 -1.96
CA ASP A 120 0.28 17.98 -2.84
C ASP A 120 1.70 18.03 -2.30
N ARG A 121 1.83 18.19 -0.97
CA ARG A 121 3.11 18.13 -0.30
C ARG A 121 3.73 16.72 -0.38
N LEU A 122 2.93 15.68 -0.20
CA LEU A 122 3.39 14.29 -0.40
C LEU A 122 3.89 14.05 -1.83
N ARG A 123 3.20 14.57 -2.87
CA ARG A 123 3.71 14.47 -4.24
C ARG A 123 5.09 15.09 -4.38
N THR A 124 5.29 16.27 -3.79
CA THR A 124 6.59 16.95 -3.82
C THR A 124 7.67 16.15 -3.12
N ILE A 125 7.40 15.65 -1.92
CA ILE A 125 8.34 14.83 -1.12
C ILE A 125 8.71 13.55 -1.87
N LEU A 126 7.73 12.89 -2.50
CA LEU A 126 7.91 11.64 -3.23
C LEU A 126 8.44 11.83 -4.66
N GLY A 127 8.67 13.08 -5.10
CA GLY A 127 9.14 13.38 -6.46
C GLY A 127 8.15 13.00 -7.57
N LEU A 128 6.84 13.02 -7.26
CA LEU A 128 5.79 12.62 -8.20
C LEU A 128 5.32 13.79 -9.05
N PRO A 129 4.98 13.57 -10.33
CA PRO A 129 4.32 14.56 -11.18
C PRO A 129 2.99 15.04 -10.58
N LYS A 130 2.59 16.30 -10.89
CA LYS A 130 1.35 16.90 -10.34
C LYS A 130 0.08 16.13 -10.72
N GLU A 131 0.07 15.54 -11.90
CA GLU A 131 -1.06 14.74 -12.43
C GLU A 131 -1.15 13.34 -11.82
N ARG A 132 -0.12 12.89 -11.09
CA ARG A 132 -0.15 11.58 -10.44
C ARG A 132 -1.06 11.62 -9.21
N GLN A 133 -2.05 10.75 -9.17
CA GLN A 133 -2.95 10.59 -8.03
C GLN A 133 -2.32 9.66 -6.99
N ILE A 134 -2.39 10.02 -5.71
CA ILE A 134 -2.00 9.14 -4.60
C ILE A 134 -3.28 8.61 -3.97
N LEU A 135 -3.48 7.29 -4.00
CA LEU A 135 -4.68 6.69 -3.41
C LEU A 135 -4.50 6.40 -1.93
N ALA A 136 -3.40 5.77 -1.56
CA ALA A 136 -3.19 5.28 -0.21
C ALA A 136 -1.72 5.05 0.10
N LEU A 137 -1.41 4.97 1.39
CA LEU A 137 -0.20 4.37 1.94
C LEU A 137 -0.55 2.98 2.46
N VAL A 138 0.17 1.95 2.02
CA VAL A 138 -0.01 0.58 2.52
C VAL A 138 1.26 0.15 3.26
N LEU A 139 1.07 -0.29 4.49
CA LEU A 139 2.14 -0.68 5.40
C LEU A 139 2.21 -2.21 5.49
N PHE A 140 3.42 -2.75 5.53
CA PHE A 140 3.68 -4.17 5.73
C PHE A 140 4.83 -4.41 6.71
N GLY A 141 4.69 -5.49 7.49
CA GLY A 141 5.71 -5.94 8.43
C GLY A 141 5.26 -7.21 9.13
N TYR A 142 6.13 -7.81 9.92
CA TYR A 142 5.73 -8.94 10.75
C TYR A 142 4.84 -8.43 11.89
N PRO A 143 3.65 -9.01 12.09
CA PRO A 143 2.74 -8.55 13.13
C PRO A 143 3.32 -8.85 14.52
N GLU A 144 3.32 -7.86 15.42
CA GLU A 144 3.57 -8.08 16.85
C GLU A 144 2.32 -8.65 17.52
N LEU A 145 1.16 -8.18 17.08
CA LEU A 145 -0.14 -8.61 17.57
C LEU A 145 -1.12 -8.72 16.41
N ILE A 146 -1.76 -9.88 16.28
CA ILE A 146 -2.86 -10.09 15.35
C ILE A 146 -4.17 -9.73 16.06
N PRO A 147 -4.92 -8.71 15.59
CA PRO A 147 -6.17 -8.33 16.21
C PRO A 147 -7.18 -9.48 16.19
N LYS A 148 -7.83 -9.75 17.34
CA LYS A 148 -8.88 -10.76 17.48
C LYS A 148 -10.29 -10.20 17.29
N ALA A 149 -10.42 -8.91 16.93
CA ALA A 149 -11.72 -8.30 16.74
C ALA A 149 -12.53 -9.05 15.66
N PRO A 150 -13.81 -9.32 15.90
CA PRO A 150 -14.69 -9.85 14.87
C PRO A 150 -14.83 -8.83 13.72
N ARG A 151 -15.09 -9.32 12.54
CA ARG A 151 -15.48 -8.47 11.41
C ARG A 151 -16.93 -8.07 11.54
#